data_0075a34f39912b4d3f775d30a4a47e9c
#
_entry.id   0075a34f39912b4d3f775d30a4a47e9c
#
_cell.length_a   1.000
_cell.length_b   1.000
_cell.length_c   1.000
_cell.angle_alpha   90.00
_cell.angle_beta   90.00
_cell.angle_gamma   90.00
#
_symmetry.space_group_name_H-M   'P 1'
#
loop_
_entity.id
_entity.type
_entity.pdbx_description
1 polymer ?
#
loop_
_entity_poly.entity_id
_entity_poly.type
_entity_poly.pdbx_seq_one_letter_code
_entity_poly.pdbx_strand_id
1 'polypeptide(L)'
;MDDIIDGVKRQIKKKTVLFFRTGTQITNRRSYEGVYSYGVEHNWQIQTVRIDSISNQNIGMTKKRALEQLSEVISFWNPDGCIIMGDAQHPYRNHAEFGKIPVVYCDAIPEELSAGSNAVSIDSEAVANCAARELLTMGMESFAYVGYPRRYGWCKAREKCFRKIIEQNGKSFVSYRIPKSDTQLDEICRWIKALPKPTGIFAANDTVAEAIINACWICGISVPYDIAVVGADNDEIICENTAVAITSVTPDFRKAGQMAGELLDELMESPASSQIRYFGVSDVVRRESTRKVKVFDGMIMKSLEYIRRNACNKISVSDVINVMECSRRYADLRFSKVVGRTILQEIQRTKIVRVKELLRNSKQRLEVVSDICGFRSCDDMRRIFKKHEGCTPSIWRSKTMNKGQSIK
;
A
#
# COMPACT_ATOMS: atom_id res chain seq x y z
N MET A 1 -2.93 23.11 57.94
CA MET A 1 -2.82 21.80 57.21
C MET A 1 -3.79 21.72 56.06
N ASP A 2 -4.76 22.61 55.99
CA ASP A 2 -5.81 22.63 54.95
C ASP A 2 -5.39 23.37 53.67
N ASP A 3 -4.37 24.22 53.70
CA ASP A 3 -3.89 24.99 52.54
C ASP A 3 -2.96 24.19 51.58
N ILE A 4 -2.56 22.96 51.96
CA ILE A 4 -1.71 22.11 51.13
C ILE A 4 -2.54 21.13 50.27
N ILE A 5 -3.82 20.94 50.57
CA ILE A 5 -4.69 19.98 49.87
C ILE A 5 -5.36 20.62 48.68
N ASP A 6 -5.50 21.92 48.59
CA ASP A 6 -6.14 22.64 47.48
C ASP A 6 -5.19 22.84 46.26
N GLY A 7 -3.89 22.62 46.45
CA GLY A 7 -2.86 22.75 45.38
C GLY A 7 -2.71 21.53 44.43
N VAL A 8 -3.33 20.38 44.69
CA VAL A 8 -3.03 19.10 44.04
C VAL A 8 -4.18 18.56 43.13
N LYS A 9 -5.29 19.25 43.04
CA LYS A 9 -6.41 18.83 42.21
C LYS A 9 -6.86 19.84 41.15
N ARG A 10 -5.97 20.43 40.39
CA ARG A 10 -6.29 20.68 39.00
C ARG A 10 -6.12 19.35 38.27
N GLN A 11 -7.09 18.44 38.37
CA GLN A 11 -7.27 17.37 37.41
C GLN A 11 -7.39 18.06 36.03
N ILE A 12 -6.31 18.00 35.24
CA ILE A 12 -6.34 18.45 33.86
C ILE A 12 -7.47 17.66 33.24
N LYS A 13 -8.60 18.32 32.97
CA LYS A 13 -9.77 17.68 32.32
C LYS A 13 -9.29 17.06 31.01
N LYS A 14 -9.44 15.76 30.87
CA LYS A 14 -9.11 15.10 29.61
C LYS A 14 -9.94 15.68 28.47
N LYS A 15 -9.29 16.12 27.40
CA LYS A 15 -9.99 16.52 26.17
C LYS A 15 -10.57 15.27 25.52
N THR A 16 -11.86 15.26 25.18
CA THR A 16 -12.52 14.17 24.47
C THR A 16 -12.47 14.45 22.97
N VAL A 17 -11.80 13.57 22.21
CA VAL A 17 -11.65 13.69 20.76
C VAL A 17 -12.33 12.52 20.07
N LEU A 18 -13.20 12.81 19.10
CA LEU A 18 -13.77 11.79 18.24
C LEU A 18 -12.91 11.61 16.98
N PHE A 19 -12.51 10.37 16.71
CA PHE A 19 -11.83 9.98 15.50
C PHE A 19 -12.75 9.20 14.58
N PHE A 20 -13.18 9.83 13.50
CA PHE A 20 -14.06 9.23 12.50
C PHE A 20 -13.25 8.52 11.42
N ARG A 21 -13.44 7.21 11.25
CA ARG A 21 -12.74 6.41 10.26
C ARG A 21 -13.67 5.67 9.31
N THR A 22 -13.20 5.47 8.08
CA THR A 22 -13.84 4.64 7.06
C THR A 22 -13.01 3.37 6.85
N GLY A 23 -13.68 2.20 6.79
CA GLY A 23 -13.02 0.94 6.42
C GLY A 23 -11.85 0.49 7.31
N THR A 24 -11.05 -0.43 6.77
CA THR A 24 -9.90 -1.07 7.44
C THR A 24 -8.58 -0.87 6.71
N GLN A 25 -8.49 0.14 5.83
CA GLN A 25 -7.31 0.41 5.02
C GLN A 25 -6.09 0.72 5.89
N ILE A 26 -4.91 0.36 5.40
CA ILE A 26 -3.63 0.57 6.09
C ILE A 26 -3.38 2.07 6.37
N THR A 27 -3.77 2.94 5.45
CA THR A 27 -3.66 4.40 5.55
C THR A 27 -4.41 4.92 6.78
N ASN A 28 -5.68 4.51 6.95
CA ASN A 28 -6.51 4.86 8.11
C ASN A 28 -5.88 4.40 9.43
N ARG A 29 -5.30 3.19 9.45
CA ARG A 29 -4.66 2.66 10.66
C ARG A 29 -3.42 3.45 11.03
N ARG A 30 -2.54 3.72 10.07
CA ARG A 30 -1.30 4.49 10.31
C ARG A 30 -1.59 5.94 10.73
N SER A 31 -2.59 6.58 10.13
CA SER A 31 -3.03 7.91 10.56
C SER A 31 -3.61 7.88 11.98
N TYR A 32 -4.41 6.87 12.30
CA TYR A 32 -4.92 6.69 13.66
C TYR A 32 -3.80 6.47 14.69
N GLU A 33 -2.77 5.70 14.36
CA GLU A 33 -1.59 5.52 15.23
C GLU A 33 -0.91 6.85 15.51
N GLY A 34 -0.84 7.76 14.54
CA GLY A 34 -0.31 9.11 14.71
C GLY A 34 -1.17 9.96 15.64
N VAL A 35 -2.48 9.99 15.43
CA VAL A 35 -3.44 10.70 16.29
C VAL A 35 -3.40 10.15 17.72
N TYR A 36 -3.38 8.81 17.85
CA TYR A 36 -3.33 8.15 19.14
C TYR A 36 -2.04 8.49 19.91
N SER A 37 -0.90 8.46 19.25
CA SER A 37 0.40 8.82 19.85
C SER A 37 0.36 10.25 20.38
N TYR A 38 -0.11 11.19 19.56
CA TYR A 38 -0.27 12.58 19.96
C TYR A 38 -1.22 12.73 21.17
N GLY A 39 -2.38 12.08 21.10
CA GLY A 39 -3.39 12.17 22.13
C GLY A 39 -2.95 11.60 23.48
N VAL A 40 -2.13 10.54 23.48
CA VAL A 40 -1.53 9.99 24.73
C VAL A 40 -0.61 11.03 25.37
N GLU A 41 0.25 11.68 24.58
CA GLU A 41 1.17 12.71 25.07
C GLU A 41 0.44 13.96 25.61
N HIS A 42 -0.74 14.27 25.05
CA HIS A 42 -1.53 15.47 25.41
C HIS A 42 -2.75 15.14 26.28
N ASN A 43 -2.78 13.97 26.90
CA ASN A 43 -3.83 13.54 27.83
C ASN A 43 -5.26 13.58 27.24
N TRP A 44 -5.41 13.17 25.97
CA TRP A 44 -6.71 13.06 25.31
C TRP A 44 -7.42 11.75 25.65
N GLN A 45 -8.72 11.78 25.65
CA GLN A 45 -9.58 10.60 25.54
C GLN A 45 -10.07 10.50 24.11
N ILE A 46 -9.48 9.56 23.34
CA ILE A 46 -9.85 9.36 21.94
C ILE A 46 -10.90 8.27 21.83
N GLN A 47 -12.03 8.62 21.21
CA GLN A 47 -13.09 7.68 20.90
C GLN A 47 -13.19 7.48 19.38
N THR A 48 -13.04 6.25 18.92
CA THR A 48 -13.15 5.91 17.50
C THR A 48 -14.61 5.70 17.10
N VAL A 49 -15.03 6.42 16.07
CA VAL A 49 -16.35 6.28 15.45
C VAL A 49 -16.17 5.69 14.04
N ARG A 50 -16.75 4.52 13.80
CA ARG A 50 -16.76 3.92 12.47
C ARG A 50 -17.90 4.51 11.65
N ILE A 51 -17.56 4.98 10.46
CA ILE A 51 -18.53 5.48 9.49
C ILE A 51 -18.65 4.45 8.38
N ASP A 52 -19.77 3.80 8.30
CA ASP A 52 -20.09 2.96 7.15
C ASP A 52 -20.37 3.90 5.98
N SER A 53 -19.57 3.80 4.93
CA SER A 53 -19.67 4.69 3.78
C SER A 53 -21.11 4.68 3.23
N ILE A 54 -21.70 5.87 3.10
CA ILE A 54 -23.01 6.06 2.43
C ILE A 54 -23.00 5.49 1.00
N SER A 55 -21.82 5.25 0.45
CA SER A 55 -21.64 4.69 -0.90
C SER A 55 -21.91 3.19 -1.02
N ASN A 56 -22.10 2.47 0.08
CA ASN A 56 -22.62 1.12 -0.02
C ASN A 56 -24.11 1.20 -0.42
N GLN A 57 -24.36 1.23 -1.73
CA GLN A 57 -25.68 1.24 -2.36
C GLN A 57 -26.62 0.14 -1.83
N ASN A 58 -26.10 -0.81 -1.06
CA ASN A 58 -26.84 -1.92 -0.44
C ASN A 58 -27.42 -1.64 0.96
N ILE A 59 -27.12 -0.50 1.62
CA ILE A 59 -27.58 -0.22 2.99
C ILE A 59 -28.56 0.97 3.07
N GLY A 60 -28.84 1.66 1.97
CA GLY A 60 -29.91 2.66 1.91
C GLY A 60 -29.80 3.84 2.91
N MET A 61 -28.58 4.14 3.42
CA MET A 61 -28.38 5.25 4.34
C MET A 61 -28.47 6.58 3.58
N THR A 62 -29.47 7.38 3.89
CA THR A 62 -29.63 8.73 3.34
C THR A 62 -28.69 9.71 4.06
N LYS A 63 -28.30 10.80 3.38
CA LYS A 63 -27.53 11.90 4.00
C LYS A 63 -28.22 12.40 5.29
N LYS A 64 -29.53 12.48 5.32
CA LYS A 64 -30.33 12.86 6.49
C LYS A 64 -30.05 11.96 7.68
N ARG A 65 -30.11 10.63 7.49
CA ARG A 65 -29.86 9.66 8.56
C ARG A 65 -28.43 9.69 9.07
N ALA A 66 -27.45 9.96 8.19
CA ALA A 66 -26.06 10.12 8.61
C ALA A 66 -25.88 11.36 9.49
N LEU A 67 -26.56 12.45 9.20
CA LEU A 67 -26.53 13.67 10.03
C LEU A 67 -27.25 13.48 11.36
N GLU A 68 -28.34 12.74 11.38
CA GLU A 68 -29.04 12.35 12.63
C GLU A 68 -28.08 11.53 13.53
N GLN A 69 -27.42 10.52 12.97
CA GLN A 69 -26.42 9.73 13.71
C GLN A 69 -25.24 10.57 14.21
N LEU A 70 -24.74 11.52 13.38
CA LEU A 70 -23.70 12.43 13.81
C LEU A 70 -24.14 13.25 15.03
N SER A 71 -25.36 13.78 15.00
CA SER A 71 -25.93 14.56 16.10
C SER A 71 -26.06 13.73 17.38
N GLU A 72 -26.48 12.46 17.28
CA GLU A 72 -26.56 11.53 18.41
C GLU A 72 -25.19 11.25 19.03
N VAL A 73 -24.18 10.97 18.17
CA VAL A 73 -22.81 10.68 18.60
C VAL A 73 -22.19 11.91 19.28
N ILE A 74 -22.36 13.10 18.69
CA ILE A 74 -21.88 14.37 19.28
C ILE A 74 -22.55 14.63 20.62
N SER A 75 -23.86 14.48 20.71
CA SER A 75 -24.61 14.70 21.94
C SER A 75 -24.21 13.73 23.04
N PHE A 76 -23.93 12.47 22.69
CA PHE A 76 -23.52 11.44 23.65
C PHE A 76 -22.12 11.68 24.22
N TRP A 77 -21.14 11.96 23.34
CA TRP A 77 -19.74 12.09 23.73
C TRP A 77 -19.36 13.50 24.17
N ASN A 78 -20.10 14.52 23.78
CA ASN A 78 -19.81 15.95 24.00
C ASN A 78 -18.32 16.26 23.77
N PRO A 79 -17.81 16.03 22.53
CA PRO A 79 -16.38 16.11 22.26
C PRO A 79 -15.85 17.55 22.25
N ASP A 80 -14.61 17.72 22.67
CA ASP A 80 -13.88 18.98 22.56
C ASP A 80 -13.40 19.23 21.11
N GLY A 81 -13.25 18.14 20.29
CA GLY A 81 -12.85 18.23 18.90
C GLY A 81 -13.05 16.92 18.13
N CYS A 82 -12.99 17.01 16.78
CA CYS A 82 -13.17 15.88 15.90
C CYS A 82 -12.06 15.79 14.83
N ILE A 83 -11.57 14.57 14.58
CA ILE A 83 -10.71 14.27 13.44
C ILE A 83 -11.46 13.31 12.52
N ILE A 84 -11.50 13.64 11.23
CA ILE A 84 -12.23 12.88 10.22
C ILE A 84 -11.25 12.39 9.17
N MET A 85 -11.20 11.08 8.91
CA MET A 85 -10.44 10.56 7.79
C MET A 85 -11.06 10.99 6.47
N GLY A 86 -10.25 11.59 5.60
CA GLY A 86 -10.67 12.14 4.32
C GLY A 86 -10.91 11.06 3.27
N ASP A 87 -12.12 10.53 3.19
CA ASP A 87 -12.57 9.73 2.05
C ASP A 87 -13.47 10.57 1.15
N ALA A 88 -13.25 10.49 -0.17
CA ALA A 88 -14.06 11.18 -1.18
C ALA A 88 -15.56 10.88 -1.09
N GLN A 89 -15.97 9.85 -0.38
CA GLN A 89 -17.37 9.44 -0.23
C GLN A 89 -17.91 9.65 1.20
N HIS A 90 -17.11 10.36 2.03
CA HIS A 90 -17.48 10.60 3.42
C HIS A 90 -18.69 11.55 3.52
N PRO A 91 -19.71 11.21 4.34
CA PRO A 91 -20.91 12.04 4.48
C PRO A 91 -20.66 13.38 5.16
N TYR A 92 -19.67 13.46 6.03
CA TYR A 92 -19.41 14.60 6.92
C TYR A 92 -18.30 15.51 6.36
N ARG A 93 -18.43 15.96 5.10
CA ARG A 93 -17.47 16.84 4.43
C ARG A 93 -17.64 18.32 4.76
N ASN A 94 -18.77 18.66 5.36
CA ASN A 94 -19.07 20.02 5.72
C ASN A 94 -18.84 20.22 7.22
N HIS A 95 -17.77 20.93 7.58
CA HIS A 95 -17.45 21.21 8.98
C HIS A 95 -18.59 21.94 9.72
N ALA A 96 -19.42 22.71 9.01
CA ALA A 96 -20.56 23.40 9.61
C ALA A 96 -21.59 22.45 10.25
N GLU A 97 -21.61 21.16 9.84
CA GLU A 97 -22.48 20.14 10.43
C GLU A 97 -22.08 19.78 11.86
N PHE A 98 -20.88 20.16 12.30
CA PHE A 98 -20.37 19.98 13.68
C PHE A 98 -20.62 21.19 14.60
N GLY A 99 -21.25 22.24 14.11
CA GLY A 99 -21.55 23.46 14.86
C GLY A 99 -20.27 24.20 15.26
N LYS A 100 -20.05 24.35 16.58
CA LYS A 100 -18.86 25.04 17.14
C LYS A 100 -17.68 24.12 17.44
N ILE A 101 -17.84 22.80 17.26
CA ILE A 101 -16.79 21.82 17.54
C ILE A 101 -15.72 21.92 16.45
N PRO A 102 -14.45 22.14 16.80
CA PRO A 102 -13.37 22.16 15.82
C PRO A 102 -13.20 20.82 15.14
N VAL A 103 -13.00 20.85 13.81
CA VAL A 103 -12.86 19.66 12.97
C VAL A 103 -11.62 19.76 12.12
N VAL A 104 -10.84 18.68 12.08
CA VAL A 104 -9.70 18.51 11.19
C VAL A 104 -9.93 17.28 10.29
N TYR A 105 -9.81 17.48 9.00
CA TYR A 105 -9.85 16.40 8.01
C TYR A 105 -8.43 15.87 7.79
N CYS A 106 -8.19 14.60 8.08
CA CYS A 106 -6.90 13.93 7.93
C CYS A 106 -6.87 13.09 6.66
N ASP A 107 -5.81 13.23 5.85
CA ASP A 107 -5.66 12.60 4.53
C ASP A 107 -6.82 12.96 3.58
N ALA A 108 -7.21 14.23 3.58
CA ALA A 108 -8.29 14.76 2.76
C ALA A 108 -7.76 15.60 1.60
N ILE A 109 -8.55 15.66 0.54
CA ILE A 109 -8.29 16.55 -0.60
C ILE A 109 -9.01 17.88 -0.34
N PRO A 110 -8.27 18.98 -0.17
CA PRO A 110 -8.87 20.28 0.22
C PRO A 110 -9.97 20.75 -0.71
N GLU A 111 -9.82 20.54 -2.02
CA GLU A 111 -10.78 20.94 -3.05
C GLU A 111 -12.11 20.16 -2.98
N GLU A 112 -12.15 19.09 -2.23
CA GLU A 112 -13.33 18.26 -2.01
C GLU A 112 -14.06 18.60 -0.71
N LEU A 113 -13.51 19.47 0.12
CA LEU A 113 -14.09 19.93 1.38
C LEU A 113 -14.86 21.24 1.21
N SER A 114 -15.69 21.57 2.20
CA SER A 114 -16.33 22.88 2.26
C SER A 114 -15.32 24.01 2.51
N ALA A 115 -15.60 25.20 2.00
CA ALA A 115 -14.77 26.38 2.26
C ALA A 115 -14.63 26.61 3.77
N GLY A 116 -13.43 26.95 4.21
CA GLY A 116 -13.15 27.16 5.64
C GLY A 116 -12.80 25.90 6.43
N SER A 117 -12.72 24.72 5.81
CA SER A 117 -12.31 23.50 6.47
C SER A 117 -10.82 23.48 6.81
N ASN A 118 -10.47 22.84 7.93
CA ASN A 118 -9.08 22.57 8.30
C ASN A 118 -8.70 21.16 7.85
N ALA A 119 -7.53 21.00 7.22
CA ALA A 119 -7.14 19.71 6.69
C ALA A 119 -5.63 19.45 6.79
N VAL A 120 -5.31 18.16 6.91
CA VAL A 120 -3.98 17.62 6.65
C VAL A 120 -4.08 16.78 5.38
N SER A 121 -3.40 17.18 4.32
CA SER A 121 -3.48 16.58 2.99
C SER A 121 -2.16 15.96 2.56
N ILE A 122 -2.23 14.96 1.69
CA ILE A 122 -1.03 14.37 1.11
C ILE A 122 -0.39 15.30 0.08
N ASP A 123 0.94 15.41 0.10
CA ASP A 123 1.71 15.99 -0.99
C ASP A 123 1.77 15.02 -2.18
N SER A 124 0.80 15.13 -3.07
CA SER A 124 0.72 14.29 -4.26
C SER A 124 1.89 14.52 -5.24
N GLU A 125 2.52 15.69 -5.21
CA GLU A 125 3.71 15.98 -6.02
C GLU A 125 4.92 15.21 -5.48
N ALA A 126 5.12 15.18 -4.16
CA ALA A 126 6.17 14.38 -3.54
C ALA A 126 6.02 12.88 -3.85
N VAL A 127 4.81 12.34 -3.77
CA VAL A 127 4.53 10.94 -4.12
C VAL A 127 4.85 10.66 -5.59
N ALA A 128 4.39 11.52 -6.50
CA ALA A 128 4.63 11.36 -7.93
C ALA A 128 6.12 11.50 -8.30
N ASN A 129 6.85 12.43 -7.64
CA ASN A 129 8.29 12.60 -7.81
C ASN A 129 9.07 11.35 -7.41
N CYS A 130 8.71 10.71 -6.28
CA CYS A 130 9.35 9.47 -5.82
C CYS A 130 9.11 8.33 -6.83
N ALA A 131 7.87 8.14 -7.29
CA ALA A 131 7.53 7.12 -8.27
C ALA A 131 8.22 7.36 -9.63
N ALA A 132 8.23 8.60 -10.10
CA ALA A 132 8.88 8.98 -11.36
C ALA A 132 10.38 8.75 -11.29
N ARG A 133 11.05 9.18 -10.22
CA ARG A 133 12.49 8.97 -10.01
C ARG A 133 12.83 7.49 -10.04
N GLU A 134 12.07 6.65 -9.36
CA GLU A 134 12.28 5.21 -9.35
C GLU A 134 12.20 4.61 -10.77
N LEU A 135 11.16 4.95 -11.53
CA LEU A 135 10.94 4.43 -12.87
C LEU A 135 11.91 5.00 -13.92
N LEU A 136 12.20 6.30 -13.88
CA LEU A 136 13.15 6.95 -14.81
C LEU A 136 14.54 6.35 -14.69
N THR A 137 14.99 6.01 -13.47
CA THR A 137 16.31 5.39 -13.26
C THR A 137 16.41 3.97 -13.82
N MET A 138 15.31 3.35 -14.24
CA MET A 138 15.28 2.02 -14.83
C MET A 138 15.55 2.04 -16.36
N GLY A 139 15.64 3.22 -16.98
CA GLY A 139 15.86 3.33 -18.44
C GLY A 139 14.63 2.97 -19.27
N MET A 140 13.41 3.16 -18.74
CA MET A 140 12.18 2.94 -19.49
C MET A 140 12.00 4.01 -20.58
N GLU A 141 11.44 3.62 -21.71
CA GLU A 141 11.19 4.52 -22.84
C GLU A 141 9.76 5.08 -22.84
N SER A 142 8.82 4.34 -22.29
CA SER A 142 7.41 4.68 -22.20
C SER A 142 6.95 4.64 -20.76
N PHE A 143 5.96 5.48 -20.43
CA PHE A 143 5.44 5.58 -19.06
C PHE A 143 3.92 5.60 -19.06
N ALA A 144 3.36 5.00 -18.04
CA ALA A 144 1.92 5.00 -17.84
C ALA A 144 1.53 5.30 -16.39
N TYR A 145 0.39 5.94 -16.22
CA TYR A 145 -0.29 6.03 -14.93
C TYR A 145 -1.56 5.18 -14.96
N VAL A 146 -1.75 4.35 -13.93
CA VAL A 146 -2.97 3.55 -13.80
C VAL A 146 -3.68 3.93 -12.51
N GLY A 147 -4.94 4.33 -12.64
CA GLY A 147 -5.72 4.79 -11.50
C GLY A 147 -7.18 4.37 -11.53
N TYR A 148 -7.90 4.81 -10.52
CA TYR A 148 -9.34 4.63 -10.41
C TYR A 148 -10.12 5.60 -11.32
N PRO A 149 -11.42 5.36 -11.54
CA PRO A 149 -12.30 6.33 -12.18
C PRO A 149 -12.17 7.73 -11.56
N ARG A 150 -12.42 8.76 -12.36
CA ARG A 150 -12.11 10.19 -12.06
C ARG A 150 -12.70 10.79 -10.77
N ARG A 151 -13.45 10.05 -9.98
CA ARG A 151 -14.10 10.51 -8.74
C ARG A 151 -13.15 10.76 -7.55
N TYR A 152 -11.91 10.24 -7.59
CA TYR A 152 -10.95 10.42 -6.51
C TYR A 152 -9.97 11.55 -6.82
N GLY A 153 -10.03 12.63 -6.04
CA GLY A 153 -9.19 13.81 -6.23
C GLY A 153 -7.71 13.52 -6.10
N TRP A 154 -7.30 12.74 -5.10
CA TRP A 154 -5.91 12.32 -4.89
C TRP A 154 -5.33 11.53 -6.08
N CYS A 155 -6.16 10.69 -6.70
CA CYS A 155 -5.74 9.92 -7.88
C CYS A 155 -5.49 10.84 -9.09
N LYS A 156 -6.33 11.86 -9.28
CA LYS A 156 -6.13 12.88 -10.33
C LYS A 156 -4.87 13.73 -10.05
N ALA A 157 -4.64 14.11 -8.80
CA ALA A 157 -3.48 14.91 -8.42
C ALA A 157 -2.18 14.14 -8.68
N ARG A 158 -2.08 12.87 -8.24
CA ARG A 158 -0.93 11.99 -8.53
C ARG A 158 -0.69 11.84 -10.03
N GLU A 159 -1.76 11.61 -10.83
CA GLU A 159 -1.64 11.50 -12.30
C GLU A 159 -1.09 12.78 -12.93
N LYS A 160 -1.68 13.94 -12.57
CA LYS A 160 -1.28 15.24 -13.10
C LYS A 160 0.20 15.53 -12.83
N CYS A 161 0.65 15.30 -11.60
CA CYS A 161 2.03 15.51 -11.20
C CYS A 161 2.98 14.54 -11.92
N PHE A 162 2.66 13.24 -11.95
CA PHE A 162 3.47 12.23 -12.62
C PHE A 162 3.58 12.51 -14.12
N ARG A 163 2.47 12.79 -14.80
CA ARG A 163 2.46 13.18 -16.22
C ARG A 163 3.41 14.34 -16.49
N LYS A 164 3.29 15.43 -15.71
CA LYS A 164 4.14 16.62 -15.85
C LYS A 164 5.62 16.26 -15.79
N ILE A 165 6.01 15.42 -14.83
CA ILE A 165 7.41 15.00 -14.65
C ILE A 165 7.90 14.19 -15.86
N ILE A 166 7.09 13.22 -16.32
CA ILE A 166 7.46 12.34 -17.44
C ILE A 166 7.59 13.15 -18.74
N GLU A 167 6.64 14.03 -19.04
CA GLU A 167 6.66 14.89 -20.22
C GLU A 167 7.83 15.88 -20.20
N GLN A 168 8.18 16.44 -19.02
CA GLN A 168 9.35 17.29 -18.85
C GLN A 168 10.69 16.55 -19.08
N ASN A 169 10.72 15.24 -18.91
CA ASN A 169 11.87 14.39 -19.25
C ASN A 169 11.85 13.92 -20.73
N GLY A 170 10.97 14.45 -21.57
CA GLY A 170 10.87 14.10 -22.99
C GLY A 170 10.40 12.67 -23.25
N LYS A 171 9.71 12.05 -22.31
CA LYS A 171 9.24 10.66 -22.40
C LYS A 171 7.76 10.58 -22.77
N SER A 172 7.37 9.50 -23.45
CA SER A 172 5.96 9.24 -23.78
C SER A 172 5.16 8.87 -22.54
N PHE A 173 3.91 9.34 -22.49
CA PHE A 173 3.00 9.12 -21.38
C PHE A 173 1.61 8.70 -21.84
N VAL A 174 1.03 7.70 -21.18
CA VAL A 174 -0.37 7.31 -21.33
C VAL A 174 -1.02 7.13 -19.97
N SER A 175 -2.35 7.28 -19.87
CA SER A 175 -3.07 6.99 -18.65
C SER A 175 -4.17 5.97 -18.88
N TYR A 176 -4.43 5.14 -17.88
CA TYR A 176 -5.48 4.15 -17.89
C TYR A 176 -6.31 4.23 -16.61
N ARG A 177 -7.61 3.98 -16.74
CA ARG A 177 -8.54 3.91 -15.62
C ARG A 177 -9.08 2.50 -15.51
N ILE A 178 -8.86 1.88 -14.35
CA ILE A 178 -9.40 0.56 -14.08
C ILE A 178 -10.93 0.63 -14.15
N PRO A 179 -11.56 -0.14 -15.03
CA PRO A 179 -13.02 -0.17 -15.12
C PRO A 179 -13.63 -0.82 -13.88
N LYS A 180 -14.87 -0.46 -13.56
CA LYS A 180 -15.69 -1.18 -12.58
C LYS A 180 -16.59 -2.15 -13.34
N SER A 181 -16.06 -3.30 -13.69
CA SER A 181 -16.80 -4.33 -14.43
C SER A 181 -16.37 -5.71 -13.97
N ASP A 182 -17.18 -6.72 -14.22
CA ASP A 182 -16.84 -8.12 -13.98
C ASP A 182 -15.73 -8.61 -14.94
N THR A 183 -15.49 -7.87 -16.03
CA THR A 183 -14.43 -8.11 -17.02
C THR A 183 -13.17 -7.31 -16.77
N GLN A 184 -13.02 -6.71 -15.60
CA GLN A 184 -11.91 -5.81 -15.25
C GLN A 184 -10.53 -6.39 -15.59
N LEU A 185 -10.29 -7.65 -15.26
CA LEU A 185 -9.01 -8.31 -15.48
C LEU A 185 -8.70 -8.47 -16.96
N ASP A 186 -9.68 -8.87 -17.77
CA ASP A 186 -9.52 -9.03 -19.21
C ASP A 186 -9.25 -7.71 -19.92
N GLU A 187 -9.87 -6.62 -19.45
CA GLU A 187 -9.65 -5.29 -19.98
C GLU A 187 -8.24 -4.78 -19.64
N ILE A 188 -7.76 -5.01 -18.42
CA ILE A 188 -6.38 -4.70 -18.03
C ILE A 188 -5.41 -5.53 -18.87
N CYS A 189 -5.65 -6.82 -19.07
CA CYS A 189 -4.82 -7.70 -19.87
C CYS A 189 -4.71 -7.22 -21.32
N ARG A 190 -5.82 -6.81 -21.95
CA ARG A 190 -5.82 -6.25 -23.31
C ARG A 190 -5.00 -4.97 -23.39
N TRP A 191 -5.19 -4.07 -22.45
CA TRP A 191 -4.47 -2.80 -22.38
C TRP A 191 -2.96 -3.01 -22.19
N ILE A 192 -2.54 -3.86 -21.23
CA ILE A 192 -1.13 -4.16 -20.96
C ILE A 192 -0.42 -4.78 -22.16
N LYS A 193 -1.10 -5.67 -22.92
CA LYS A 193 -0.54 -6.27 -24.13
C LYS A 193 -0.27 -5.23 -25.22
N ALA A 194 -1.10 -4.19 -25.30
CA ALA A 194 -0.98 -3.12 -26.30
C ALA A 194 0.08 -2.05 -25.94
N LEU A 195 0.58 -2.02 -24.71
CA LEU A 195 1.61 -1.06 -24.31
C LEU A 195 2.94 -1.33 -25.04
N PRO A 196 3.66 -0.27 -25.44
CA PRO A 196 5.06 -0.41 -25.86
C PRO A 196 5.88 -1.01 -24.72
N LYS A 197 7.01 -1.65 -25.06
CA LYS A 197 7.91 -2.24 -24.06
C LYS A 197 9.35 -1.81 -24.33
N PRO A 198 10.11 -1.43 -23.30
CA PRO A 198 9.76 -1.46 -21.88
C PRO A 198 8.95 -0.24 -21.44
N THR A 199 7.93 -0.44 -20.57
CA THR A 199 7.10 0.63 -19.99
C THR A 199 7.19 0.64 -18.48
N GLY A 200 7.35 1.85 -17.90
CA GLY A 200 7.24 2.09 -16.47
C GLY A 200 5.81 2.50 -16.06
N ILE A 201 5.19 1.78 -15.16
CA ILE A 201 3.84 2.08 -14.67
C ILE A 201 3.88 2.60 -13.24
N PHE A 202 3.34 3.80 -13.03
CA PHE A 202 2.95 4.26 -11.70
C PHE A 202 1.47 3.92 -11.46
N ALA A 203 1.23 2.99 -10.56
CA ALA A 203 -0.11 2.63 -10.09
C ALA A 203 -0.55 3.57 -8.96
N ALA A 204 -1.80 4.01 -9.00
CA ALA A 204 -2.34 4.99 -8.07
C ALA A 204 -2.12 4.61 -6.58
N ASN A 205 -2.20 3.31 -6.29
CA ASN A 205 -1.86 2.70 -5.00
C ASN A 205 -1.48 1.22 -5.18
N ASP A 206 -1.19 0.52 -4.08
CA ASP A 206 -0.74 -0.87 -4.12
C ASP A 206 -1.82 -1.85 -4.59
N THR A 207 -3.10 -1.59 -4.32
CA THR A 207 -4.21 -2.41 -4.85
C THR A 207 -4.27 -2.34 -6.39
N VAL A 208 -4.04 -1.15 -6.95
CA VAL A 208 -3.96 -0.98 -8.41
C VAL A 208 -2.69 -1.67 -8.95
N ALA A 209 -1.57 -1.56 -8.24
CA ALA A 209 -0.33 -2.23 -8.62
C ALA A 209 -0.48 -3.76 -8.61
N GLU A 210 -1.17 -4.32 -7.61
CA GLU A 210 -1.50 -5.74 -7.56
C GLU A 210 -2.29 -6.19 -8.79
N ALA A 211 -3.32 -5.45 -9.18
CA ALA A 211 -4.12 -5.78 -10.37
C ALA A 211 -3.27 -5.78 -11.66
N ILE A 212 -2.33 -4.84 -11.78
CA ILE A 212 -1.37 -4.77 -12.90
C ILE A 212 -0.41 -5.97 -12.88
N ILE A 213 0.16 -6.31 -11.72
CA ILE A 213 1.08 -7.47 -11.58
C ILE A 213 0.34 -8.77 -11.94
N ASN A 214 -0.89 -8.95 -11.46
CA ASN A 214 -1.70 -10.13 -11.78
C ASN A 214 -2.00 -10.22 -13.28
N ALA A 215 -2.34 -9.11 -13.93
CA ALA A 215 -2.55 -9.07 -15.37
C ALA A 215 -1.26 -9.35 -16.16
N CYS A 216 -0.10 -8.81 -15.74
CA CYS A 216 1.19 -9.15 -16.33
C CYS A 216 1.48 -10.65 -16.23
N TRP A 217 1.23 -11.24 -15.06
CA TRP A 217 1.40 -12.67 -14.83
C TRP A 217 0.57 -13.52 -15.78
N ILE A 218 -0.72 -13.23 -15.90
CA ILE A 218 -1.66 -13.94 -16.79
C ILE A 218 -1.26 -13.78 -18.25
N CYS A 219 -0.78 -12.59 -18.63
CA CYS A 219 -0.39 -12.30 -20.01
C CYS A 219 1.01 -12.81 -20.39
N GLY A 220 1.79 -13.34 -19.44
CA GLY A 220 3.17 -13.74 -19.67
C GLY A 220 4.11 -12.56 -19.89
N ILE A 221 3.79 -11.39 -19.37
CA ILE A 221 4.60 -10.17 -19.48
C ILE A 221 5.58 -10.11 -18.32
N SER A 222 6.84 -9.86 -18.61
CA SER A 222 7.90 -9.89 -17.61
C SER A 222 7.95 -8.60 -16.79
N VAL A 223 7.92 -8.74 -15.46
CA VAL A 223 8.13 -7.63 -14.52
C VAL A 223 9.44 -7.87 -13.79
N PRO A 224 10.36 -6.89 -13.75
CA PRO A 224 10.25 -5.48 -14.16
C PRO A 224 10.69 -5.17 -15.61
N TYR A 225 10.92 -6.13 -16.44
CA TYR A 225 11.68 -5.95 -17.67
C TYR A 225 10.86 -5.41 -18.85
N ASP A 226 9.71 -6.02 -19.14
CA ASP A 226 8.75 -5.49 -20.11
C ASP A 226 7.95 -4.36 -19.50
N ILE A 227 7.55 -4.54 -18.22
CA ILE A 227 6.80 -3.56 -17.46
C ILE A 227 7.38 -3.48 -16.04
N ALA A 228 7.83 -2.29 -15.65
CA ALA A 228 8.15 -2.00 -14.25
C ALA A 228 6.96 -1.33 -13.57
N VAL A 229 6.69 -1.68 -12.30
CA VAL A 229 5.53 -1.18 -11.57
C VAL A 229 5.95 -0.57 -10.24
N VAL A 230 5.47 0.64 -9.96
CA VAL A 230 5.55 1.29 -8.66
C VAL A 230 4.15 1.53 -8.13
N GLY A 231 3.89 1.10 -6.90
CA GLY A 231 2.67 1.39 -6.15
C GLY A 231 2.84 2.58 -5.21
N ALA A 232 1.85 2.81 -4.37
CA ALA A 232 1.90 3.75 -3.26
C ALA A 232 1.06 3.22 -2.09
N ASP A 233 1.35 3.72 -0.88
CA ASP A 233 0.80 3.44 0.44
C ASP A 233 1.57 2.38 1.23
N ASN A 234 2.40 1.58 0.57
CA ASN A 234 3.21 0.51 1.14
C ASN A 234 2.41 -0.43 2.07
N ASP A 235 1.31 -0.96 1.54
CA ASP A 235 0.59 -2.04 2.20
C ASP A 235 1.40 -3.34 2.05
N GLU A 236 2.12 -3.71 3.11
CA GLU A 236 3.02 -4.87 3.11
C GLU A 236 2.28 -6.17 2.77
N ILE A 237 1.01 -6.29 3.18
CA ILE A 237 0.20 -7.47 2.89
C ILE A 237 -0.02 -7.58 1.39
N ILE A 238 -0.32 -6.50 0.71
CA ILE A 238 -0.50 -6.47 -0.74
C ILE A 238 0.86 -6.59 -1.42
N CYS A 239 1.82 -5.74 -1.06
CA CYS A 239 3.09 -5.63 -1.76
C CYS A 239 3.91 -6.93 -1.76
N GLU A 240 3.81 -7.74 -0.69
CA GLU A 240 4.60 -8.96 -0.55
C GLU A 240 3.87 -10.25 -0.97
N ASN A 241 2.55 -10.18 -1.22
CA ASN A 241 1.75 -11.36 -1.58
C ASN A 241 1.34 -11.40 -3.06
N THR A 242 2.04 -10.68 -3.92
CA THR A 242 1.89 -10.73 -5.38
C THR A 242 2.94 -11.63 -6.04
N ALA A 243 2.69 -12.04 -7.29
CA ALA A 243 3.62 -12.87 -8.06
C ALA A 243 5.02 -12.23 -8.20
N VAL A 244 5.08 -10.90 -8.19
CA VAL A 244 6.31 -10.08 -8.15
C VAL A 244 6.10 -9.04 -7.06
N ALA A 245 6.94 -9.03 -6.04
CA ALA A 245 6.80 -8.11 -4.91
C ALA A 245 6.89 -6.64 -5.36
N ILE A 246 5.93 -5.82 -4.91
CA ILE A 246 5.69 -4.47 -5.41
C ILE A 246 6.57 -3.45 -4.71
N THR A 247 7.35 -2.70 -5.48
CA THR A 247 7.99 -1.45 -5.02
C THR A 247 6.91 -0.41 -4.78
N SER A 248 6.90 0.21 -3.61
CA SER A 248 5.87 1.16 -3.24
C SER A 248 6.43 2.41 -2.57
N VAL A 249 5.88 3.56 -2.96
CA VAL A 249 6.10 4.84 -2.28
C VAL A 249 5.34 4.82 -0.96
N THR A 250 6.00 5.23 0.13
CA THR A 250 5.44 5.22 1.48
C THR A 250 5.13 6.64 1.94
N PRO A 251 3.90 7.15 1.80
CA PRO A 251 3.51 8.40 2.43
C PRO A 251 3.55 8.26 3.96
N ASP A 252 3.89 9.34 4.66
CA ASP A 252 3.99 9.32 6.12
C ASP A 252 2.62 9.55 6.78
N PHE A 253 1.74 8.58 6.66
CA PHE A 253 0.40 8.63 7.27
C PHE A 253 0.44 8.77 8.78
N ARG A 254 1.48 8.25 9.45
CA ARG A 254 1.62 8.43 10.90
C ARG A 254 1.88 9.90 11.23
N LYS A 255 2.77 10.56 10.48
CA LYS A 255 2.99 12.01 10.62
C LYS A 255 1.73 12.81 10.27
N ALA A 256 0.95 12.38 9.27
CA ALA A 256 -0.35 12.99 8.97
C ALA A 256 -1.28 12.98 10.18
N GLY A 257 -1.37 11.85 10.88
CA GLY A 257 -2.16 11.74 12.10
C GLY A 257 -1.66 12.64 13.23
N GLN A 258 -0.34 12.72 13.44
CA GLN A 258 0.26 13.64 14.42
C GLN A 258 -0.05 15.09 14.07
N MET A 259 0.15 15.50 12.82
CA MET A 259 -0.17 16.86 12.36
C MET A 259 -1.66 17.20 12.49
N ALA A 260 -2.55 16.21 12.30
CA ALA A 260 -3.98 16.40 12.53
C ALA A 260 -4.28 16.61 14.02
N GLY A 261 -3.59 15.89 14.89
CA GLY A 261 -3.65 16.11 16.35
C GLY A 261 -3.16 17.50 16.76
N GLU A 262 -1.97 17.89 16.27
CA GLU A 262 -1.38 19.22 16.50
C GLU A 262 -2.35 20.33 16.06
N LEU A 263 -2.89 20.23 14.85
CA LEU A 263 -3.82 21.22 14.31
C LEU A 263 -5.13 21.28 15.11
N LEU A 264 -5.67 20.12 15.50
CA LEU A 264 -6.90 20.09 16.30
C LEU A 264 -6.68 20.72 17.69
N ASP A 265 -5.54 20.48 18.31
CA ASP A 265 -5.21 21.04 19.64
C ASP A 265 -5.14 22.57 19.58
N GLU A 266 -4.47 23.13 18.57
CA GLU A 266 -4.44 24.57 18.29
C GLU A 266 -5.85 25.16 18.13
N LEU A 267 -6.73 24.46 17.37
CA LEU A 267 -8.10 24.90 17.13
C LEU A 267 -9.00 24.82 18.35
N MET A 268 -8.75 23.87 19.27
CA MET A 268 -9.46 23.78 20.55
C MET A 268 -9.05 24.89 21.52
N GLU A 269 -7.82 25.38 21.41
CA GLU A 269 -7.33 26.48 22.25
C GLU A 269 -7.73 27.86 21.73
N SER A 270 -7.65 28.04 20.39
CA SER A 270 -7.96 29.29 19.74
C SER A 270 -8.54 29.05 18.34
N PRO A 271 -9.80 29.39 18.10
CA PRO A 271 -10.38 29.30 16.76
C PRO A 271 -9.56 30.16 15.78
N ALA A 272 -8.88 29.51 14.85
CA ALA A 272 -8.08 30.17 13.83
C ALA A 272 -8.79 30.15 12.46
N SER A 273 -8.29 30.95 11.52
CA SER A 273 -8.66 30.83 10.10
C SER A 273 -8.32 29.44 9.57
N SER A 274 -9.05 29.01 8.54
CA SER A 274 -8.82 27.74 7.87
C SER A 274 -7.35 27.49 7.53
N GLN A 275 -6.85 26.31 7.88
CA GLN A 275 -5.48 25.88 7.65
C GLN A 275 -5.45 24.57 6.87
N ILE A 276 -4.56 24.49 5.88
CA ILE A 276 -4.26 23.26 5.16
C ILE A 276 -2.77 22.98 5.37
N ARG A 277 -2.46 21.81 5.93
CA ARG A 277 -1.09 21.32 6.10
C ARG A 277 -0.85 20.13 5.18
N TYR A 278 0.38 19.99 4.69
CA TYR A 278 0.74 18.91 3.79
C TYR A 278 1.76 17.97 4.44
N PHE A 279 1.51 16.67 4.33
CA PHE A 279 2.48 15.64 4.74
C PHE A 279 3.10 14.99 3.51
N GLY A 280 4.36 14.60 3.64
CA GLY A 280 5.17 14.09 2.55
C GLY A 280 5.30 12.56 2.55
N VAL A 281 6.37 12.13 1.89
CA VAL A 281 6.78 10.73 1.75
C VAL A 281 7.90 10.44 2.72
N SER A 282 7.81 9.32 3.46
CA SER A 282 8.87 8.86 4.36
C SER A 282 9.94 8.05 3.63
N ASP A 283 9.56 7.18 2.68
CA ASP A 283 10.48 6.28 1.98
C ASP A 283 9.89 5.75 0.66
N VAL A 284 10.75 5.08 -0.12
CA VAL A 284 10.36 4.20 -1.23
C VAL A 284 10.89 2.81 -0.94
N VAL A 285 9.99 1.90 -0.58
CA VAL A 285 10.36 0.52 -0.28
C VAL A 285 10.53 -0.26 -1.59
N ARG A 286 11.79 -0.47 -1.97
CA ARG A 286 12.15 -1.16 -3.22
C ARG A 286 12.01 -2.66 -3.09
N ARG A 287 11.26 -3.25 -4.03
CA ARG A 287 11.05 -4.69 -4.15
C ARG A 287 11.34 -5.16 -5.58
N GLU A 288 10.79 -6.29 -5.98
CA GLU A 288 11.13 -6.93 -7.25
C GLU A 288 10.57 -6.21 -8.48
N SER A 289 9.45 -5.47 -8.34
CA SER A 289 8.78 -4.83 -9.48
C SER A 289 9.55 -3.66 -10.10
N THR A 290 10.64 -3.17 -9.44
CA THR A 290 11.60 -2.21 -9.99
C THR A 290 13.04 -2.62 -9.75
N ARG A 291 13.30 -3.91 -9.55
CA ARG A 291 14.65 -4.39 -9.25
C ARG A 291 15.54 -4.26 -10.48
N LYS A 292 16.56 -3.40 -10.39
CA LYS A 292 17.58 -3.28 -11.42
C LYS A 292 18.43 -4.55 -11.49
N VAL A 293 18.36 -5.27 -12.59
CA VAL A 293 19.42 -6.19 -12.98
C VAL A 293 20.36 -5.43 -13.92
N LYS A 294 21.61 -5.33 -13.55
CA LYS A 294 22.61 -4.45 -14.19
C LYS A 294 22.90 -4.72 -15.67
N VAL A 295 22.30 -5.70 -16.30
CA VAL A 295 22.56 -6.04 -17.73
C VAL A 295 21.29 -6.53 -18.38
N PHE A 296 20.93 -5.95 -19.51
CA PHE A 296 19.93 -6.44 -20.46
C PHE A 296 20.48 -7.73 -21.08
N ASP A 297 20.22 -8.86 -20.45
CA ASP A 297 20.62 -10.17 -20.94
C ASP A 297 19.34 -10.98 -21.20
N GLY A 298 18.90 -10.98 -22.46
CA GLY A 298 17.68 -11.67 -22.87
C GLY A 298 17.67 -13.16 -22.52
N MET A 299 18.84 -13.80 -22.44
CA MET A 299 19.01 -15.17 -22.00
C MET A 299 18.72 -15.32 -20.51
N ILE A 300 19.24 -14.43 -19.67
CA ILE A 300 18.97 -14.42 -18.22
C ILE A 300 17.50 -14.12 -17.97
N MET A 301 16.90 -13.23 -18.76
CA MET A 301 15.49 -12.89 -18.68
C MET A 301 14.59 -14.10 -18.92
N LYS A 302 14.81 -14.81 -20.03
CA LYS A 302 14.09 -16.03 -20.37
C LYS A 302 14.23 -17.09 -19.27
N SER A 303 15.44 -17.22 -18.71
CA SER A 303 15.71 -18.18 -17.62
C SER A 303 15.00 -17.83 -16.33
N LEU A 304 14.97 -16.56 -15.91
CA LEU A 304 14.25 -16.10 -14.72
C LEU A 304 12.74 -16.29 -14.89
N GLU A 305 12.20 -15.99 -16.06
CA GLU A 305 10.80 -16.20 -16.34
C GLU A 305 10.43 -17.68 -16.32
N TYR A 306 11.26 -18.53 -16.94
CA TYR A 306 11.09 -19.98 -16.89
C TYR A 306 11.08 -20.50 -15.44
N ILE A 307 12.02 -20.04 -14.59
CA ILE A 307 12.06 -20.40 -13.19
C ILE A 307 10.78 -19.97 -12.47
N ARG A 308 10.32 -18.73 -12.67
CA ARG A 308 9.09 -18.23 -12.03
C ARG A 308 7.87 -19.08 -12.34
N ARG A 309 7.71 -19.47 -13.63
CA ARG A 309 6.55 -20.26 -14.07
C ARG A 309 6.62 -21.72 -13.64
N ASN A 310 7.82 -22.26 -13.52
CA ASN A 310 8.00 -23.72 -13.43
C ASN A 310 8.68 -24.18 -12.13
N ALA A 311 9.13 -23.31 -11.23
CA ALA A 311 9.86 -23.70 -10.02
C ALA A 311 9.16 -24.82 -9.24
N CYS A 312 7.83 -24.73 -9.11
CA CYS A 312 7.01 -25.72 -8.38
C CYS A 312 6.79 -27.04 -9.17
N ASN A 313 7.14 -27.09 -10.46
CA ASN A 313 7.00 -28.28 -11.33
C ASN A 313 8.24 -29.19 -11.27
N LYS A 314 8.99 -29.18 -10.17
CA LYS A 314 10.19 -30.02 -9.93
C LYS A 314 11.31 -29.82 -10.95
N ILE A 315 11.43 -28.61 -11.53
CA ILE A 315 12.51 -28.31 -12.49
C ILE A 315 13.89 -28.44 -11.86
N SER A 316 14.85 -28.78 -12.71
CA SER A 316 16.29 -28.85 -12.40
C SER A 316 17.05 -27.64 -12.92
N VAL A 317 18.31 -27.49 -12.49
CA VAL A 317 19.23 -26.49 -13.05
C VAL A 317 19.45 -26.73 -14.55
N SER A 318 19.46 -28.00 -14.99
CA SER A 318 19.65 -28.35 -16.41
C SER A 318 18.49 -27.84 -17.28
N ASP A 319 17.25 -27.91 -16.80
CA ASP A 319 16.10 -27.38 -17.53
C ASP A 319 16.21 -25.88 -17.77
N VAL A 320 16.70 -25.15 -16.77
CA VAL A 320 16.94 -23.69 -16.90
C VAL A 320 18.08 -23.42 -17.87
N ILE A 321 19.16 -24.21 -17.83
CA ILE A 321 20.29 -24.06 -18.75
C ILE A 321 19.87 -24.34 -20.19
N ASN A 322 18.99 -25.33 -20.43
CA ASN A 322 18.43 -25.60 -21.76
C ASN A 322 17.67 -24.37 -22.31
N VAL A 323 16.92 -23.65 -21.47
CA VAL A 323 16.25 -22.41 -21.88
C VAL A 323 17.25 -21.27 -22.19
N MET A 324 18.43 -21.33 -21.58
CA MET A 324 19.51 -20.37 -21.86
C MET A 324 20.27 -20.67 -23.15
N GLU A 325 20.09 -21.85 -23.73
CA GLU A 325 20.72 -22.29 -25.01
C GLU A 325 22.25 -22.09 -25.02
N CYS A 326 22.91 -22.36 -23.90
CA CYS A 326 24.36 -22.15 -23.75
C CYS A 326 25.02 -23.25 -22.89
N SER A 327 26.34 -23.27 -22.86
CA SER A 327 27.08 -24.22 -22.02
C SER A 327 26.84 -23.97 -20.53
N ARG A 328 26.82 -25.04 -19.72
CA ARG A 328 26.61 -24.98 -18.27
C ARG A 328 27.54 -23.98 -17.58
N ARG A 329 28.82 -24.02 -17.91
CA ARG A 329 29.84 -23.12 -17.33
C ARG A 329 29.52 -21.66 -17.62
N TYR A 330 29.09 -21.34 -18.83
CA TYR A 330 28.72 -19.99 -19.22
C TYR A 330 27.42 -19.55 -18.52
N ALA A 331 26.41 -20.44 -18.48
CA ALA A 331 25.15 -20.17 -17.78
C ALA A 331 25.38 -19.85 -16.29
N ASP A 332 26.13 -20.68 -15.57
CA ASP A 332 26.38 -20.49 -14.14
C ASP A 332 27.13 -19.18 -13.86
N LEU A 333 28.18 -18.89 -14.64
CA LEU A 333 28.94 -17.63 -14.51
C LEU A 333 28.08 -16.41 -14.84
N ARG A 334 27.36 -16.46 -15.96
CA ARG A 334 26.55 -15.32 -16.44
C ARG A 334 25.38 -15.06 -15.51
N PHE A 335 24.63 -16.12 -15.14
CA PHE A 335 23.51 -16.01 -14.24
C PHE A 335 23.94 -15.46 -12.86
N SER A 336 25.01 -16.00 -12.26
CA SER A 336 25.51 -15.51 -10.97
C SER A 336 26.00 -14.06 -11.05
N LYS A 337 26.66 -13.68 -12.14
CA LYS A 337 27.13 -12.29 -12.33
C LYS A 337 25.98 -11.29 -12.45
N VAL A 338 24.90 -11.68 -13.12
CA VAL A 338 23.75 -10.80 -13.42
C VAL A 338 22.76 -10.81 -12.27
N VAL A 339 22.41 -12.00 -11.77
CA VAL A 339 21.34 -12.17 -10.75
C VAL A 339 21.88 -12.07 -9.32
N GLY A 340 23.20 -12.20 -9.14
CA GLY A 340 23.86 -12.17 -7.83
C GLY A 340 23.73 -13.45 -7.00
N ARG A 341 23.21 -14.53 -7.62
CA ARG A 341 23.05 -15.87 -7.01
C ARG A 341 23.03 -16.94 -8.07
N THR A 342 23.18 -18.21 -7.64
CA THR A 342 23.16 -19.36 -8.59
C THR A 342 21.73 -19.65 -9.07
N ILE A 343 21.60 -20.36 -10.21
CA ILE A 343 20.32 -20.83 -10.74
C ILE A 343 19.56 -21.66 -9.70
N LEU A 344 20.25 -22.56 -9.00
CA LEU A 344 19.63 -23.38 -7.94
C LEU A 344 19.08 -22.52 -6.80
N GLN A 345 19.84 -21.51 -6.37
CA GLN A 345 19.38 -20.59 -5.32
C GLN A 345 18.14 -19.81 -5.75
N GLU A 346 18.05 -19.42 -7.02
CA GLU A 346 16.85 -18.70 -7.53
C GLU A 346 15.64 -19.63 -7.60
N ILE A 347 15.80 -20.90 -8.04
CA ILE A 347 14.72 -21.90 -8.00
C ILE A 347 14.23 -22.11 -6.57
N GLN A 348 15.16 -22.27 -5.61
CA GLN A 348 14.81 -22.45 -4.20
C GLN A 348 14.09 -21.23 -3.63
N ARG A 349 14.57 -20.02 -3.92
CA ARG A 349 13.95 -18.77 -3.49
C ARG A 349 12.51 -18.67 -3.98
N THR A 350 12.28 -18.95 -5.26
CA THR A 350 10.94 -18.92 -5.87
C THR A 350 10.00 -19.93 -5.18
N LYS A 351 10.48 -21.15 -4.89
CA LYS A 351 9.69 -22.14 -4.13
C LYS A 351 9.35 -21.64 -2.71
N ILE A 352 10.30 -21.01 -2.01
CA ILE A 352 10.08 -20.49 -0.66
C ILE A 352 9.03 -19.37 -0.63
N VAL A 353 9.00 -18.49 -1.63
CA VAL A 353 7.93 -17.51 -1.77
C VAL A 353 6.57 -18.20 -1.81
N ARG A 354 6.43 -19.26 -2.62
CA ARG A 354 5.16 -20.02 -2.71
C ARG A 354 4.82 -20.76 -1.41
N VAL A 355 5.80 -21.30 -0.71
CA VAL A 355 5.59 -21.90 0.62
C VAL A 355 5.02 -20.87 1.59
N LYS A 356 5.60 -19.67 1.64
CA LYS A 356 5.12 -18.58 2.52
C LYS A 356 3.66 -18.22 2.24
N GLU A 357 3.28 -18.12 0.97
CA GLU A 357 1.89 -17.87 0.55
C GLU A 357 0.92 -18.95 1.07
N LEU A 358 1.29 -20.22 0.85
CA LEU A 358 0.46 -21.34 1.31
C LEU A 358 0.38 -21.43 2.84
N LEU A 359 1.47 -21.14 3.54
CA LEU A 359 1.51 -21.11 5.01
C LEU A 359 0.62 -20.00 5.61
N ARG A 360 0.50 -18.85 4.92
CA ARG A 360 -0.37 -17.73 5.34
C ARG A 360 -1.85 -18.04 5.08
N ASN A 361 -2.13 -18.56 3.89
CA ASN A 361 -3.49 -18.60 3.36
C ASN A 361 -4.19 -19.94 3.55
N SER A 362 -3.50 -20.95 4.09
CA SER A 362 -4.07 -22.27 4.29
C SER A 362 -3.59 -22.96 5.57
N LYS A 363 -4.45 -23.84 6.12
CA LYS A 363 -4.12 -24.74 7.23
C LYS A 363 -3.56 -26.09 6.74
N GLN A 364 -3.14 -26.19 5.47
CA GLN A 364 -2.64 -27.43 4.90
C GLN A 364 -1.44 -27.99 5.68
N ARG A 365 -1.32 -29.31 5.71
CA ARG A 365 -0.15 -30.01 6.30
C ARG A 365 1.11 -29.67 5.52
N LEU A 366 2.25 -29.68 6.20
CA LEU A 366 3.53 -29.29 5.57
C LEU A 366 3.93 -30.23 4.45
N GLU A 367 3.54 -31.49 4.52
CA GLU A 367 3.76 -32.49 3.48
C GLU A 367 3.07 -32.07 2.17
N VAL A 368 1.80 -31.65 2.26
CA VAL A 368 1.02 -31.17 1.10
C VAL A 368 1.62 -29.88 0.55
N VAL A 369 2.02 -28.94 1.42
CA VAL A 369 2.69 -27.70 1.00
C VAL A 369 3.99 -27.99 0.26
N SER A 370 4.78 -28.97 0.77
CA SER A 370 6.02 -29.41 0.14
C SER A 370 5.79 -29.95 -1.29
N ASP A 371 4.76 -30.78 -1.46
CA ASP A 371 4.44 -31.37 -2.76
C ASP A 371 3.95 -30.30 -3.75
N ILE A 372 3.05 -29.43 -3.34
CA ILE A 372 2.55 -28.31 -4.17
C ILE A 372 3.70 -27.40 -4.63
N CYS A 373 4.69 -27.15 -3.75
CA CYS A 373 5.85 -26.32 -4.08
C CYS A 373 6.97 -27.08 -4.79
N GLY A 374 6.77 -28.37 -5.12
CA GLY A 374 7.69 -29.17 -5.90
C GLY A 374 9.03 -29.47 -5.22
N PHE A 375 9.07 -29.61 -3.88
CA PHE A 375 10.25 -30.10 -3.16
C PHE A 375 10.37 -31.62 -3.28
N ARG A 376 11.58 -32.15 -3.05
CA ARG A 376 11.83 -33.60 -3.07
C ARG A 376 11.17 -34.31 -1.89
N SER A 377 11.16 -33.64 -0.74
CA SER A 377 10.51 -34.12 0.47
C SER A 377 10.19 -32.95 1.40
N CYS A 378 9.33 -33.21 2.39
CA CYS A 378 9.01 -32.23 3.43
C CYS A 378 10.25 -31.79 4.22
N ASP A 379 11.21 -32.69 4.45
CA ASP A 379 12.45 -32.37 5.16
C ASP A 379 13.38 -31.49 4.32
N ASP A 380 13.45 -31.71 3.01
CA ASP A 380 14.19 -30.84 2.10
C ASP A 380 13.58 -29.42 2.12
N MET A 381 12.26 -29.30 2.06
CA MET A 381 11.56 -28.03 2.22
C MET A 381 11.89 -27.36 3.56
N ARG A 382 11.80 -28.09 4.68
CA ARG A 382 12.08 -27.56 6.03
C ARG A 382 13.51 -27.03 6.14
N ARG A 383 14.48 -27.77 5.61
CA ARG A 383 15.89 -27.39 5.61
C ARG A 383 16.14 -26.12 4.78
N ILE A 384 15.61 -26.06 3.56
CA ILE A 384 15.79 -24.93 2.66
C ILE A 384 15.04 -23.70 3.23
N PHE A 385 13.82 -23.87 3.73
CA PHE A 385 13.05 -22.78 4.35
C PHE A 385 13.78 -22.18 5.55
N LYS A 386 14.30 -23.05 6.47
CA LYS A 386 15.07 -22.57 7.63
C LYS A 386 16.31 -21.78 7.21
N LYS A 387 16.99 -22.22 6.14
CA LYS A 387 18.15 -21.50 5.59
C LYS A 387 17.78 -20.11 5.06
N HIS A 388 16.61 -19.94 4.46
CA HIS A 388 16.16 -18.68 3.88
C HIS A 388 15.51 -17.72 4.89
N GLU A 389 14.69 -18.26 5.81
CA GLU A 389 13.85 -17.44 6.71
C GLU A 389 14.36 -17.44 8.17
N GLY A 390 15.45 -18.15 8.47
CA GLY A 390 16.04 -18.24 9.82
C GLY A 390 15.22 -19.07 10.82
N CYS A 391 14.02 -19.53 10.47
CA CYS A 391 13.16 -20.34 11.33
C CYS A 391 12.45 -21.44 10.53
N THR A 392 11.85 -22.42 11.24
CA THR A 392 11.11 -23.51 10.57
C THR A 392 9.77 -23.03 10.02
N PRO A 393 9.19 -23.71 8.98
CA PRO A 393 7.88 -23.38 8.44
C PRO A 393 6.77 -23.33 9.49
N SER A 394 6.81 -24.23 10.49
CA SER A 394 5.82 -24.25 11.58
C SER A 394 5.90 -23.01 12.47
N ILE A 395 7.13 -22.63 12.88
CA ILE A 395 7.36 -21.41 13.67
C ILE A 395 6.96 -20.18 12.87
N TRP A 396 7.29 -20.14 11.60
CA TRP A 396 6.94 -19.03 10.72
C TRP A 396 5.42 -18.88 10.60
N ARG A 397 4.69 -20.00 10.39
CA ARG A 397 3.21 -20.02 10.35
C ARG A 397 2.61 -19.49 11.64
N SER A 398 3.09 -19.97 12.81
CA SER A 398 2.60 -19.52 14.12
C SER A 398 2.80 -18.01 14.32
N LYS A 399 3.98 -17.49 13.97
CA LYS A 399 4.28 -16.06 14.08
C LYS A 399 3.38 -15.18 13.19
N THR A 400 3.03 -15.66 12.00
CA THR A 400 2.18 -14.92 11.06
C THR A 400 0.70 -15.02 11.40
N MET A 401 0.24 -16.16 11.91
CA MET A 401 -1.14 -16.33 12.39
C MET A 401 -1.40 -15.57 13.70
N ASN A 402 -0.45 -15.56 14.65
CA ASN A 402 -0.59 -14.81 15.90
C ASN A 402 -0.57 -13.29 15.70
N LYS A 403 0.13 -12.77 14.69
CA LYS A 403 0.02 -11.35 14.31
C LYS A 403 -1.38 -10.97 13.79
N GLY A 404 -2.15 -11.95 13.30
CA GLY A 404 -3.56 -11.75 12.91
C GLY A 404 -4.57 -11.93 14.06
N GLN A 405 -4.19 -12.56 15.18
CA GLN A 405 -5.06 -12.79 16.33
C GLN A 405 -4.87 -11.79 17.49
N SER A 406 -3.77 -11.05 17.51
CA SER A 406 -3.57 -9.95 18.47
C SER A 406 -4.36 -8.68 18.11
N ILE A 407 -5.31 -8.79 17.20
CA ILE A 407 -6.21 -7.72 16.75
C ILE A 407 -7.65 -8.30 16.74
N LYS A 408 -8.04 -8.88 17.87
CA LYS A 408 -9.45 -9.07 18.21
C LYS A 408 -9.80 -8.26 19.43
#